data_c623c1750a421f42c1a64fd86cb7ca70
#
_entry.id   c623c1750a421f42c1a64fd86cb7ca70
#
_cell.length_a   1.000
_cell.length_b   1.000
_cell.length_c   1.000
_cell.angle_alpha   90.00
_cell.angle_beta   90.00
_cell.angle_gamma   90.00
#
_symmetry.space_group_name_H-M   'P 1'
#
loop_
_entity.id
_entity.type
_entity.pdbx_description
1 polymer ?
#
loop_
_entity_poly.entity_id
_entity_poly.type
_entity_poly.pdbx_seq_one_letter_code
_entity_poly.pdbx_strand_id
1 'polypeptide(L)'
;MGSSTFDREEFRLYSRSMGKTYNPTTNRVEGQVYRSRMLNEQLNPKNVIRECCNSDEHPNTIPVILALDVTGSMGGACQETAEALGVIMEQLYKKFKDIEIMVMGIGDLAYDKAPIQISQFESDVRIAEWLDKIYMEHGGGGNSYESYTAAWYMGLRHTKLDAYDKQGRKGIIITMGDEPLNPYLPESELSNVTGDSLQGDIETKDLFKDASEKFDIYHIAVDSPQDSY
;
A
#
# COMPACT_ATOMS: atom_id res chain seq x y z
N MET A 1 -13.38 -5.19 5.78
CA MET A 1 -12.92 -4.79 7.11
C MET A 1 -12.56 -6.04 7.88
N GLY A 2 -11.38 -6.09 8.45
CA GLY A 2 -10.90 -7.21 9.25
C GLY A 2 -11.71 -7.36 10.52
N SER A 3 -12.35 -8.51 10.69
CA SER A 3 -13.04 -8.90 11.92
C SER A 3 -12.17 -9.79 12.81
N SER A 4 -10.92 -10.00 12.42
CA SER A 4 -9.96 -10.86 13.11
C SER A 4 -8.58 -10.19 13.16
N THR A 5 -7.72 -10.69 14.02
CA THR A 5 -6.34 -10.23 14.16
C THR A 5 -5.43 -11.19 13.40
N PHE A 6 -4.32 -10.70 12.85
CA PHE A 6 -3.34 -11.52 12.15
C PHE A 6 -2.89 -12.72 13.01
N ASP A 7 -3.11 -13.92 12.50
CA ASP A 7 -2.74 -15.17 13.14
C ASP A 7 -1.61 -15.88 12.36
N ARG A 8 -0.60 -16.34 13.08
CA ARG A 8 0.58 -17.00 12.52
C ARG A 8 0.23 -18.32 11.82
N GLU A 9 -0.71 -19.07 12.36
CA GLU A 9 -1.11 -20.36 11.80
C GLU A 9 -1.94 -20.17 10.53
N GLU A 10 -2.83 -19.19 10.50
CA GLU A 10 -3.58 -18.83 9.29
C GLU A 10 -2.62 -18.36 8.20
N PHE A 11 -1.64 -17.51 8.52
CA PHE A 11 -0.62 -17.08 7.57
C PHE A 11 0.20 -18.24 7.02
N ARG A 12 0.57 -19.20 7.87
CA ARG A 12 1.24 -20.43 7.47
C ARG A 12 0.40 -21.27 6.51
N LEU A 13 -0.88 -21.48 6.84
CA LEU A 13 -1.80 -22.26 6.03
C LEU A 13 -2.04 -21.60 4.67
N TYR A 14 -2.30 -20.29 4.66
CA TYR A 14 -2.42 -19.51 3.44
C TYR A 14 -1.15 -19.62 2.57
N SER A 15 0.02 -19.37 3.14
CA SER A 15 1.30 -19.43 2.41
C SER A 15 1.51 -20.78 1.75
N ARG A 16 1.22 -21.87 2.47
CA ARG A 16 1.31 -23.24 1.91
C ARG A 16 0.28 -23.50 0.80
N SER A 17 -0.93 -23.01 0.94
CA SER A 17 -1.96 -23.16 -0.11
C SER A 17 -1.56 -22.44 -1.40
N MET A 18 -0.77 -21.37 -1.28
CA MET A 18 -0.20 -20.63 -2.39
C MET A 18 1.12 -21.22 -2.92
N GLY A 19 1.53 -22.39 -2.41
CA GLY A 19 2.77 -23.08 -2.82
C GLY A 19 4.05 -22.39 -2.34
N LYS A 20 3.96 -21.58 -1.27
CA LYS A 20 5.12 -20.95 -0.63
C LYS A 20 5.68 -21.83 0.48
N THR A 21 6.98 -21.73 0.74
CA THR A 21 7.62 -22.36 1.90
C THR A 21 7.54 -21.43 3.10
N TYR A 22 6.97 -21.91 4.20
CA TYR A 22 6.90 -21.16 5.45
C TYR A 22 7.94 -21.65 6.45
N ASN A 23 8.72 -20.72 6.99
CA ASN A 23 9.71 -20.98 8.02
C ASN A 23 9.14 -20.65 9.41
N PRO A 24 8.84 -21.65 10.27
CA PRO A 24 8.22 -21.43 11.56
C PRO A 24 9.13 -20.77 12.60
N THR A 25 10.45 -20.82 12.39
CA THR A 25 11.41 -20.20 13.30
C THR A 25 11.50 -18.70 13.09
N THR A 26 11.53 -18.28 11.82
CA THR A 26 11.69 -16.85 11.45
C THR A 26 10.37 -16.16 11.14
N ASN A 27 9.25 -16.91 11.04
CA ASN A 27 7.93 -16.40 10.60
C ASN A 27 7.98 -15.72 9.22
N ARG A 28 8.90 -16.16 8.36
CA ARG A 28 9.03 -15.68 6.98
C ARG A 28 8.48 -16.71 6.00
N VAL A 29 8.13 -16.26 4.82
CA VAL A 29 7.77 -17.13 3.69
C VAL A 29 8.78 -16.94 2.57
N GLU A 30 9.01 -18.01 1.80
CA GLU A 30 9.80 -18.01 0.59
C GLU A 30 8.95 -18.52 -0.56
N GLY A 31 9.05 -17.90 -1.71
CA GLY A 31 8.30 -18.28 -2.90
C GLY A 31 7.72 -17.08 -3.61
N GLN A 32 7.18 -17.31 -4.80
CA GLN A 32 6.69 -16.23 -5.64
C GLN A 32 5.51 -15.50 -5.00
N VAL A 33 5.66 -14.19 -4.83
CA VAL A 33 4.62 -13.21 -4.50
C VAL A 33 4.33 -12.39 -5.76
N TYR A 34 3.29 -11.57 -5.77
CA TYR A 34 2.94 -10.71 -6.91
C TYR A 34 2.72 -11.50 -8.21
N ARG A 35 1.75 -12.41 -8.19
CA ARG A 35 1.48 -13.34 -9.31
C ARG A 35 0.59 -12.77 -10.39
N SER A 36 -0.02 -11.63 -10.15
CA SER A 36 -0.92 -10.99 -11.11
C SER A 36 -0.16 -10.56 -12.36
N ARG A 37 -0.79 -10.73 -13.53
CA ARG A 37 -0.24 -10.34 -14.84
C ARG A 37 -0.88 -9.05 -15.37
N MET A 38 -1.83 -8.49 -14.65
CA MET A 38 -2.55 -7.26 -14.94
C MET A 38 -3.21 -6.75 -13.65
N LEU A 39 -3.72 -5.52 -13.69
CA LEU A 39 -4.51 -4.96 -12.60
C LEU A 39 -5.65 -5.92 -12.21
N ASN A 40 -5.72 -6.27 -10.94
CA ASN A 40 -6.82 -7.03 -10.38
C ASN A 40 -8.00 -6.07 -10.16
N GLU A 41 -9.20 -6.44 -10.63
CA GLU A 41 -10.40 -5.60 -10.50
C GLU A 41 -10.73 -5.21 -9.06
N GLN A 42 -10.41 -6.04 -8.09
CA GLN A 42 -10.61 -5.74 -6.66
C GLN A 42 -9.65 -4.66 -6.14
N LEU A 43 -8.52 -4.43 -6.84
CA LEU A 43 -7.52 -3.41 -6.52
C LEU A 43 -7.68 -2.15 -7.38
N ASN A 44 -8.64 -2.13 -8.31
CA ASN A 44 -8.90 -0.98 -9.15
C ASN A 44 -9.34 0.22 -8.30
N PRO A 45 -8.65 1.37 -8.38
CA PRO A 45 -8.97 2.55 -7.56
C PRO A 45 -10.19 3.32 -8.06
N LYS A 46 -10.70 3.00 -9.25
CA LYS A 46 -11.71 3.83 -9.94
C LYS A 46 -13.03 3.86 -9.19
N ASN A 47 -13.47 5.06 -8.81
CA ASN A 47 -14.75 5.32 -8.15
C ASN A 47 -14.95 4.55 -6.83
N VAL A 48 -13.90 4.23 -6.10
CA VAL A 48 -13.99 3.50 -4.83
C VAL A 48 -13.59 4.37 -3.65
N ILE A 49 -14.23 4.12 -2.51
CA ILE A 49 -13.82 4.63 -1.19
C ILE A 49 -13.51 3.41 -0.33
N ARG A 50 -12.34 3.43 0.32
CA ARG A 50 -11.93 2.39 1.27
C ARG A 50 -12.19 2.86 2.69
N GLU A 51 -12.74 1.99 3.51
CA GLU A 51 -13.17 2.36 4.86
C GLU A 51 -12.36 1.62 5.90
N CYS A 52 -11.92 2.33 6.95
CA CYS A 52 -11.35 1.78 8.17
C CYS A 52 -12.26 2.21 9.31
N CYS A 53 -13.20 1.32 9.67
CA CYS A 53 -14.23 1.60 10.65
C CYS A 53 -13.97 0.83 11.93
N ASN A 54 -14.26 1.47 13.06
CA ASN A 54 -14.26 0.78 14.34
C ASN A 54 -15.30 -0.33 14.38
N SER A 55 -14.98 -1.43 15.05
CA SER A 55 -15.85 -2.58 15.29
C SER A 55 -15.78 -3.00 16.76
N ASP A 56 -16.56 -3.99 17.14
CA ASP A 56 -16.48 -4.56 18.49
C ASP A 56 -15.12 -5.24 18.74
N GLU A 57 -14.55 -5.87 17.70
CA GLU A 57 -13.22 -6.50 17.77
C GLU A 57 -12.07 -5.49 17.71
N HIS A 58 -12.27 -4.39 16.94
CA HIS A 58 -11.30 -3.32 16.75
C HIS A 58 -11.91 -1.95 17.08
N PRO A 59 -12.09 -1.62 18.36
CA PRO A 59 -12.83 -0.41 18.78
C PRO A 59 -12.05 0.90 18.57
N ASN A 60 -10.73 0.83 18.35
CA ASN A 60 -9.85 1.98 18.21
C ASN A 60 -8.88 1.81 17.03
N THR A 61 -9.42 1.57 15.85
CA THR A 61 -8.62 1.28 14.65
C THR A 61 -7.49 2.27 14.44
N ILE A 62 -6.34 1.75 14.02
CA ILE A 62 -5.16 2.51 13.59
C ILE A 62 -4.99 2.27 12.10
N PRO A 63 -5.49 3.16 11.24
CA PRO A 63 -5.40 2.99 9.80
C PRO A 63 -3.97 3.24 9.31
N VAL A 64 -3.40 2.26 8.63
CA VAL A 64 -2.09 2.34 7.99
C VAL A 64 -2.22 2.07 6.49
N ILE A 65 -1.70 2.96 5.67
CA ILE A 65 -1.53 2.76 4.23
C ILE A 65 -0.07 2.39 4.00
N LEU A 66 0.18 1.18 3.49
CA LEU A 66 1.48 0.72 3.04
C LEU A 66 1.51 0.76 1.51
N ALA A 67 2.16 1.75 0.95
CA ALA A 67 2.26 1.97 -0.49
C ALA A 67 3.65 1.54 -0.98
N LEU A 68 3.66 0.50 -1.80
CA LEU A 68 4.86 -0.11 -2.37
C LEU A 68 5.01 0.35 -3.82
N ASP A 69 6.18 0.79 -4.17
CA ASP A 69 6.57 0.99 -5.55
C ASP A 69 6.57 -0.37 -6.27
N VAL A 70 5.80 -0.46 -7.35
CA VAL A 70 5.61 -1.71 -8.11
C VAL A 70 6.41 -1.75 -9.41
N THR A 71 7.33 -0.83 -9.60
CA THR A 71 8.20 -0.77 -10.79
C THR A 71 9.29 -1.83 -10.78
N GLY A 72 9.96 -2.00 -11.92
CA GLY A 72 10.89 -3.11 -12.12
C GLY A 72 12.08 -3.13 -11.15
N SER A 73 12.64 -1.96 -10.80
CA SER A 73 13.77 -1.80 -9.87
C SER A 73 13.43 -2.28 -8.46
N MET A 74 12.19 -2.08 -8.03
CA MET A 74 11.72 -2.40 -6.69
C MET A 74 11.31 -3.86 -6.48
N GLY A 75 11.32 -4.71 -7.52
CA GLY A 75 10.84 -6.09 -7.44
C GLY A 75 11.45 -6.91 -6.30
N GLY A 76 12.76 -6.75 -6.05
CA GLY A 76 13.46 -7.42 -4.95
C GLY A 76 13.02 -6.94 -3.57
N ALA A 77 12.89 -5.64 -3.37
CA ALA A 77 12.48 -5.05 -2.08
C ALA A 77 11.01 -5.37 -1.76
N CYS A 78 10.14 -5.32 -2.77
CA CYS A 78 8.74 -5.73 -2.61
C CYS A 78 8.62 -7.22 -2.26
N GLN A 79 9.38 -8.08 -2.93
CA GLN A 79 9.43 -9.52 -2.62
C GLN A 79 9.86 -9.76 -1.17
N GLU A 80 10.94 -9.10 -0.71
CA GLU A 80 11.42 -9.22 0.67
C GLU A 80 10.39 -8.73 1.68
N THR A 81 9.71 -7.62 1.40
CA THR A 81 8.64 -7.09 2.26
C THR A 81 7.52 -8.11 2.41
N ALA A 82 7.07 -8.69 1.32
CA ALA A 82 6.01 -9.70 1.36
C ALA A 82 6.45 -11.00 2.06
N GLU A 83 7.70 -11.42 1.88
CA GLU A 83 8.26 -12.57 2.59
C GLU A 83 8.38 -12.32 4.11
N ALA A 84 8.65 -11.09 4.50
CA ALA A 84 8.76 -10.67 5.90
C ALA A 84 7.41 -10.32 6.55
N LEU A 85 6.29 -10.35 5.82
CA LEU A 85 4.99 -9.89 6.32
C LEU A 85 4.63 -10.49 7.68
N GLY A 86 4.82 -11.81 7.86
CA GLY A 86 4.55 -12.48 9.12
C GLY A 86 5.34 -11.90 10.29
N VAL A 87 6.61 -11.53 10.07
CA VAL A 87 7.47 -10.88 11.07
C VAL A 87 6.97 -9.48 11.38
N ILE A 88 6.65 -8.71 10.34
CA ILE A 88 6.17 -7.33 10.46
C ILE A 88 4.88 -7.30 11.28
N MET A 89 3.90 -8.11 10.90
CA MET A 89 2.62 -8.18 11.59
C MET A 89 2.76 -8.61 13.06
N GLU A 90 3.58 -9.62 13.33
CA GLU A 90 3.84 -10.06 14.70
C GLU A 90 4.44 -8.94 15.57
N GLN A 91 5.35 -8.14 15.04
CA GLN A 91 5.94 -7.01 15.78
C GLN A 91 4.94 -5.87 15.99
N LEU A 92 4.13 -5.58 14.98
CA LEU A 92 3.10 -4.55 15.06
C LEU A 92 2.05 -4.92 16.12
N TYR A 93 1.51 -6.13 16.08
CA TYR A 93 0.47 -6.57 17.02
C TYR A 93 0.95 -6.77 18.46
N LYS A 94 2.25 -6.89 18.71
CA LYS A 94 2.80 -6.80 20.08
C LYS A 94 2.57 -5.44 20.72
N LYS A 95 2.47 -4.38 19.91
CA LYS A 95 2.34 -3.00 20.38
C LYS A 95 0.96 -2.40 20.14
N PHE A 96 0.33 -2.75 19.04
CA PHE A 96 -0.91 -2.14 18.54
C PHE A 96 -1.92 -3.23 18.21
N LYS A 97 -3.02 -3.29 18.94
CA LYS A 97 -4.03 -4.36 18.76
C LYS A 97 -4.99 -4.10 17.60
N ASP A 98 -5.27 -2.83 17.33
CA ASP A 98 -6.33 -2.41 16.42
C ASP A 98 -5.77 -1.83 15.12
N ILE A 99 -4.62 -2.33 14.66
CA ILE A 99 -4.00 -1.88 13.41
C ILE A 99 -4.72 -2.51 12.22
N GLU A 100 -5.09 -1.68 11.25
CA GLU A 100 -5.62 -2.13 9.96
C GLU A 100 -4.75 -1.57 8.82
N ILE A 101 -4.35 -2.44 7.91
CA ILE A 101 -3.42 -2.10 6.83
C ILE A 101 -4.14 -2.17 5.48
N MET A 102 -4.10 -1.06 4.74
CA MET A 102 -4.38 -1.00 3.32
C MET A 102 -3.07 -1.10 2.55
N VAL A 103 -2.95 -2.08 1.66
CA VAL A 103 -1.80 -2.21 0.78
C VAL A 103 -2.09 -1.49 -0.53
N MET A 104 -1.11 -0.72 -1.00
CA MET A 104 -1.16 -0.06 -2.30
C MET A 104 0.04 -0.47 -3.16
N GLY A 105 -0.19 -0.62 -4.46
CA GLY A 105 0.87 -0.60 -5.46
C GLY A 105 0.88 0.78 -6.12
N ILE A 106 2.05 1.40 -6.20
CA ILE A 106 2.26 2.71 -6.83
C ILE A 106 3.32 2.58 -7.91
N GLY A 107 3.01 3.08 -9.10
CA GLY A 107 3.92 3.25 -10.22
C GLY A 107 3.80 4.66 -10.79
N ASP A 108 4.29 4.86 -12.01
CA ASP A 108 4.22 6.15 -12.69
C ASP A 108 2.87 6.35 -13.39
N LEU A 109 2.14 7.38 -12.99
CA LEU A 109 0.84 7.73 -13.59
C LEU A 109 0.91 7.97 -15.11
N ALA A 110 2.04 8.44 -15.63
CA ALA A 110 2.17 8.78 -17.03
C ALA A 110 2.56 7.58 -17.91
N TYR A 111 3.19 6.54 -17.35
CA TYR A 111 3.81 5.49 -18.15
C TYR A 111 3.30 4.09 -17.82
N ASP A 112 2.83 3.83 -16.60
CA ASP A 112 2.44 2.50 -16.16
C ASP A 112 0.99 2.15 -16.49
N LYS A 113 0.70 0.85 -16.61
CA LYS A 113 -0.65 0.35 -16.94
C LYS A 113 -1.58 0.30 -15.75
N ALA A 114 -1.04 0.08 -14.57
CA ALA A 114 -1.76 0.00 -13.30
C ALA A 114 -1.07 0.85 -12.23
N PRO A 115 -0.93 2.17 -12.47
CA PRO A 115 -0.09 3.05 -11.64
C PRO A 115 -0.60 3.22 -10.22
N ILE A 116 -1.86 2.90 -9.95
CA ILE A 116 -2.45 2.90 -8.62
C ILE A 116 -3.26 1.62 -8.43
N GLN A 117 -2.95 0.89 -7.38
CA GLN A 117 -3.67 -0.32 -6.97
C GLN A 117 -3.95 -0.21 -5.47
N ILE A 118 -5.21 -0.40 -5.02
CA ILE A 118 -5.58 -0.22 -3.62
C ILE A 118 -6.40 -1.39 -3.07
N SER A 119 -5.97 -1.97 -1.96
CA SER A 119 -6.74 -2.99 -1.25
C SER A 119 -7.80 -2.39 -0.33
N GLN A 120 -8.53 -3.23 0.38
CA GLN A 120 -9.25 -2.84 1.59
C GLN A 120 -8.28 -2.68 2.77
N PHE A 121 -8.75 -2.03 3.85
CA PHE A 121 -8.09 -2.12 5.15
C PHE A 121 -8.37 -3.48 5.78
N GLU A 122 -7.33 -4.17 6.19
CA GLU A 122 -7.40 -5.51 6.77
C GLU A 122 -6.49 -5.61 8.00
N SER A 123 -6.87 -6.49 8.92
CA SER A 123 -6.13 -6.75 10.17
C SER A 123 -5.59 -8.18 10.27
N ASP A 124 -5.80 -9.02 9.26
CA ASP A 124 -5.51 -10.46 9.30
C ASP A 124 -4.74 -10.96 8.06
N VAL A 125 -4.81 -12.25 7.79
CA VAL A 125 -4.12 -12.92 6.68
C VAL A 125 -4.48 -12.35 5.30
N ARG A 126 -5.61 -11.66 5.16
CA ARG A 126 -6.02 -11.02 3.90
C ARG A 126 -5.03 -9.96 3.42
N ILE A 127 -4.23 -9.39 4.31
CA ILE A 127 -3.11 -8.50 3.90
C ILE A 127 -2.16 -9.25 2.95
N ALA A 128 -1.84 -10.52 3.25
CA ALA A 128 -1.02 -11.36 2.36
C ALA A 128 -1.73 -11.70 1.05
N GLU A 129 -3.05 -11.92 1.10
CA GLU A 129 -3.85 -12.15 -0.11
C GLU A 129 -3.84 -10.93 -1.04
N TRP A 130 -3.89 -9.71 -0.49
CA TRP A 130 -3.82 -8.48 -1.27
C TRP A 130 -2.44 -8.28 -1.90
N LEU A 131 -1.35 -8.56 -1.16
CA LEU A 131 0.00 -8.52 -1.71
C LEU A 131 0.16 -9.48 -2.91
N ASP A 132 -0.39 -10.70 -2.82
CA ASP A 132 -0.34 -11.66 -3.93
C ASP A 132 -1.15 -11.22 -5.17
N LYS A 133 -2.12 -10.31 -5.02
CA LYS A 133 -2.95 -9.78 -6.10
C LYS A 133 -2.38 -8.52 -6.76
N ILE A 134 -1.40 -7.85 -6.15
CA ILE A 134 -0.75 -6.69 -6.74
C ILE A 134 -0.05 -7.12 -8.03
N TYR A 135 -0.23 -6.33 -9.07
CA TYR A 135 0.48 -6.45 -10.33
C TYR A 135 1.77 -5.63 -10.26
N MET A 136 2.91 -6.29 -10.51
CA MET A 136 4.20 -5.62 -10.64
C MET A 136 4.37 -5.15 -12.08
N GLU A 137 4.61 -3.85 -12.25
CA GLU A 137 5.02 -3.30 -13.54
C GLU A 137 6.45 -3.78 -13.85
N HIS A 138 6.68 -4.24 -15.06
CA HIS A 138 8.01 -4.72 -15.50
C HIS A 138 8.72 -3.69 -16.38
N GLY A 139 8.14 -2.50 -16.54
CA GLY A 139 8.69 -1.37 -17.26
C GLY A 139 9.34 -0.36 -16.33
N GLY A 140 10.17 0.49 -16.85
CA GLY A 140 10.62 1.73 -16.22
C GLY A 140 10.05 2.90 -16.98
N GLY A 141 9.69 3.98 -16.27
CA GLY A 141 9.14 5.19 -16.86
C GLY A 141 10.13 5.96 -17.71
N GLY A 142 9.64 6.96 -18.43
CA GLY A 142 10.44 7.88 -19.24
C GLY A 142 10.88 9.15 -18.47
N ASN A 143 10.66 9.21 -17.17
CA ASN A 143 11.03 10.31 -16.28
C ASN A 143 11.94 9.82 -15.14
N SER A 144 12.31 10.70 -14.22
CA SER A 144 13.25 10.42 -13.13
C SER A 144 12.58 10.45 -11.76
N TYR A 145 11.30 10.08 -11.67
CA TYR A 145 10.54 10.03 -10.42
C TYR A 145 9.34 9.08 -10.54
N GLU A 146 8.82 8.64 -9.41
CA GLU A 146 7.61 7.84 -9.33
C GLU A 146 6.47 8.59 -8.65
N SER A 147 5.23 8.20 -8.97
CA SER A 147 4.04 8.92 -8.51
C SER A 147 3.65 8.57 -7.04
N TYR A 148 4.63 8.55 -6.12
CA TYR A 148 4.39 8.18 -4.71
C TYR A 148 3.35 9.04 -4.02
N THR A 149 3.21 10.29 -4.43
CA THR A 149 2.21 11.20 -3.87
C THR A 149 0.77 10.79 -4.21
N ALA A 150 0.58 9.88 -5.16
CA ALA A 150 -0.72 9.26 -5.41
C ALA A 150 -1.23 8.50 -4.17
N ALA A 151 -0.35 7.94 -3.32
CA ALA A 151 -0.75 7.35 -2.05
C ALA A 151 -1.35 8.39 -1.09
N TRP A 152 -0.82 9.61 -1.08
CA TRP A 152 -1.37 10.70 -0.27
C TRP A 152 -2.73 11.15 -0.78
N TYR A 153 -2.87 11.25 -2.11
CA TYR A 153 -4.14 11.58 -2.76
C TYR A 153 -5.21 10.54 -2.43
N MET A 154 -4.90 9.26 -2.62
CA MET A 154 -5.84 8.17 -2.32
C MET A 154 -6.20 8.15 -0.83
N GLY A 155 -5.23 8.30 0.06
CA GLY A 155 -5.48 8.42 1.49
C GLY A 155 -6.42 9.58 1.84
N LEU A 156 -6.17 10.75 1.25
CA LEU A 156 -6.95 11.96 1.52
C LEU A 156 -8.38 11.86 0.96
N ARG A 157 -8.54 11.46 -0.30
CA ARG A 157 -9.79 11.56 -1.06
C ARG A 157 -10.60 10.26 -1.10
N HIS A 158 -9.93 9.11 -1.05
CA HIS A 158 -10.53 7.80 -1.26
C HIS A 158 -10.59 6.93 0.00
N THR A 159 -10.44 7.54 1.19
CA THR A 159 -10.62 6.82 2.46
C THR A 159 -11.58 7.52 3.42
N LYS A 160 -12.35 6.71 4.16
CA LYS A 160 -13.09 7.11 5.36
C LYS A 160 -12.49 6.40 6.56
N LEU A 161 -12.11 7.15 7.57
CA LEU A 161 -11.38 6.65 8.72
C LEU A 161 -12.11 7.05 10.01
N ASP A 162 -12.68 6.09 10.72
CA ASP A 162 -13.34 6.39 12.02
C ASP A 162 -12.35 7.01 13.01
N ALA A 163 -11.07 6.61 12.96
CA ALA A 163 -10.03 7.23 13.78
C ALA A 163 -9.93 8.75 13.56
N TYR A 164 -10.02 9.21 12.32
CA TYR A 164 -9.96 10.63 11.98
C TYR A 164 -11.33 11.30 12.10
N ASP A 165 -12.34 10.75 11.45
CA ASP A 165 -13.64 11.39 11.29
C ASP A 165 -14.42 11.49 12.61
N LYS A 166 -14.23 10.51 13.52
CA LYS A 166 -14.95 10.46 14.82
C LYS A 166 -14.09 10.80 16.02
N GLN A 167 -12.76 10.62 15.93
CA GLN A 167 -11.86 10.71 17.07
C GLN A 167 -10.74 11.75 16.89
N GLY A 168 -10.61 12.37 15.71
CA GLY A 168 -9.57 13.35 15.40
C GLY A 168 -8.14 12.79 15.43
N ARG A 169 -7.97 11.44 15.33
CA ARG A 169 -6.67 10.78 15.30
C ARG A 169 -6.25 10.55 13.86
N LYS A 170 -5.01 10.90 13.55
CA LYS A 170 -4.45 10.68 12.21
C LYS A 170 -4.23 9.20 11.92
N GLY A 171 -4.35 8.85 10.64
CA GLY A 171 -3.82 7.62 10.10
C GLY A 171 -2.32 7.74 9.79
N ILE A 172 -1.75 6.70 9.23
CA ILE A 172 -0.33 6.64 8.84
C ILE A 172 -0.25 6.26 7.36
N ILE A 173 0.57 6.99 6.60
CA ILE A 173 0.97 6.59 5.24
C ILE A 173 2.47 6.30 5.25
N ILE A 174 2.84 5.13 4.74
CA ILE A 174 4.23 4.73 4.52
C ILE A 174 4.36 4.40 3.04
N THR A 175 5.14 5.21 2.32
CA THR A 175 5.56 4.88 0.94
C THR A 175 6.95 4.25 0.97
N MET A 176 7.21 3.30 0.07
CA MET A 176 8.51 2.65 -0.08
C MET A 176 8.91 2.65 -1.55
N GLY A 177 10.08 3.19 -1.87
CA GLY A 177 10.56 3.30 -3.23
C GLY A 177 12.03 3.71 -3.33
N ASP A 178 12.59 3.65 -4.54
CA ASP A 178 14.00 3.95 -4.86
C ASP A 178 14.19 5.21 -5.73
N GLU A 179 13.08 5.86 -6.13
CA GLU A 179 13.11 7.06 -6.95
C GLU A 179 12.68 8.32 -6.15
N PRO A 180 12.99 9.54 -6.63
CA PRO A 180 12.48 10.77 -6.07
C PRO A 180 10.96 10.91 -6.14
N LEU A 181 10.40 11.72 -5.25
CA LEU A 181 8.99 12.10 -5.30
C LEU A 181 8.67 12.90 -6.57
N ASN A 182 7.54 12.58 -7.19
CA ASN A 182 6.99 13.38 -8.28
C ASN A 182 6.70 14.83 -7.82
N PRO A 183 6.92 15.84 -8.69
CA PRO A 183 6.66 17.24 -8.34
C PRO A 183 5.17 17.59 -8.27
N TYR A 184 4.34 16.89 -9.04
CA TYR A 184 2.88 17.04 -9.08
C TYR A 184 2.21 15.73 -9.54
N LEU A 185 0.91 15.62 -9.35
CA LEU A 185 0.07 14.59 -9.96
C LEU A 185 -0.68 15.20 -11.14
N PRO A 186 -0.49 14.66 -12.37
CA PRO A 186 -1.13 15.21 -13.55
C PRO A 186 -2.64 14.94 -13.53
N GLU A 187 -3.43 15.97 -13.83
CA GLU A 187 -4.91 15.98 -13.75
C GLU A 187 -5.53 14.88 -14.61
N SER A 188 -5.10 14.78 -15.87
CA SER A 188 -5.76 13.90 -16.83
C SER A 188 -5.54 12.43 -16.50
N GLU A 189 -4.33 12.03 -16.14
CA GLU A 189 -3.96 10.67 -15.79
C GLU A 189 -4.60 10.26 -14.46
N LEU A 190 -4.55 11.13 -13.47
CA LEU A 190 -5.15 10.88 -12.16
C LEU A 190 -6.67 10.75 -12.25
N SER A 191 -7.33 11.64 -13.01
CA SER A 191 -8.77 11.56 -13.25
C SER A 191 -9.19 10.27 -13.97
N ASN A 192 -8.41 9.84 -14.95
CA ASN A 192 -8.66 8.59 -15.67
C ASN A 192 -8.57 7.36 -14.77
N VAL A 193 -7.58 7.33 -13.89
CA VAL A 193 -7.31 6.20 -13.00
C VAL A 193 -8.31 6.15 -11.84
N THR A 194 -8.62 7.29 -11.22
CA THR A 194 -9.48 7.36 -10.03
C THR A 194 -10.95 7.52 -10.34
N GLY A 195 -11.27 8.12 -11.49
CA GLY A 195 -12.63 8.52 -11.86
C GLY A 195 -13.03 9.88 -11.29
N ASP A 196 -12.11 10.60 -10.64
CA ASP A 196 -12.38 11.91 -10.09
C ASP A 196 -12.42 13.00 -11.17
N SER A 197 -13.15 14.06 -10.90
CA SER A 197 -13.18 15.27 -11.73
C SER A 197 -12.29 16.33 -11.11
N LEU A 198 -11.10 16.51 -11.66
CA LEU A 198 -10.12 17.48 -11.19
C LEU A 198 -10.18 18.76 -12.04
N GLN A 199 -9.65 19.86 -11.51
CA GLN A 199 -9.63 21.17 -12.19
C GLN A 199 -8.23 21.55 -12.71
N GLY A 200 -7.25 20.70 -12.48
CA GLY A 200 -5.85 20.89 -12.87
C GLY A 200 -4.92 19.96 -12.11
N ASP A 201 -3.64 20.03 -12.44
CA ASP A 201 -2.60 19.28 -11.78
C ASP A 201 -2.55 19.59 -10.29
N ILE A 202 -2.16 18.60 -9.47
CA ILE A 202 -2.06 18.74 -8.02
C ILE A 202 -0.59 18.81 -7.63
N GLU A 203 -0.15 19.98 -7.20
CA GLU A 203 1.21 20.19 -6.72
C GLU A 203 1.51 19.37 -5.47
N THR A 204 2.64 18.67 -5.46
CA THR A 204 3.05 17.81 -4.34
C THR A 204 3.09 18.55 -3.01
N LYS A 205 3.55 19.81 -3.00
CA LYS A 205 3.62 20.63 -1.78
C LYS A 205 2.22 20.90 -1.18
N ASP A 206 1.25 21.20 -2.03
CA ASP A 206 -0.11 21.51 -1.58
C ASP A 206 -0.81 20.21 -1.12
N LEU A 207 -0.64 19.14 -1.87
CA LEU A 207 -1.15 17.82 -1.48
C LEU A 207 -0.57 17.33 -0.14
N PHE A 208 0.75 17.53 0.07
CA PHE A 208 1.39 17.19 1.34
C PHE A 208 0.76 17.92 2.52
N LYS A 209 0.52 19.23 2.35
CA LYS A 209 -0.13 20.04 3.39
C LYS A 209 -1.50 19.48 3.73
N ASP A 210 -2.34 19.24 2.73
CA ASP A 210 -3.71 18.75 2.94
C ASP A 210 -3.72 17.33 3.50
N ALA A 211 -2.91 16.42 2.96
CA ALA A 211 -2.82 15.04 3.43
C ALA A 211 -2.27 14.94 4.86
N SER A 212 -1.35 15.83 5.23
CA SER A 212 -0.78 15.89 6.58
C SER A 212 -1.78 16.30 7.67
N GLU A 213 -2.94 16.84 7.31
CA GLU A 213 -4.02 17.07 8.27
C GLU A 213 -4.65 15.75 8.74
N LYS A 214 -4.73 14.75 7.83
CA LYS A 214 -5.39 13.46 8.06
C LYS A 214 -4.42 12.32 8.37
N PHE A 215 -3.16 12.42 7.96
CA PHE A 215 -2.15 11.38 8.09
C PHE A 215 -0.81 11.88 8.60
N ASP A 216 -0.10 11.04 9.33
CA ASP A 216 1.35 11.14 9.48
C ASP A 216 2.00 10.38 8.32
N ILE A 217 2.90 11.07 7.58
CA ILE A 217 3.43 10.59 6.31
C ILE A 217 4.91 10.27 6.45
N TYR A 218 5.29 9.07 6.02
CA TYR A 218 6.65 8.56 6.02
C TYR A 218 7.02 8.02 4.64
N HIS A 219 8.31 8.11 4.31
CA HIS A 219 8.89 7.48 3.14
C HIS A 219 10.09 6.62 3.53
N ILE A 220 10.13 5.38 3.04
CA ILE A 220 11.26 4.47 3.16
C ILE A 220 11.99 4.51 1.82
N ALA A 221 13.13 5.20 1.78
CA ALA A 221 14.01 5.17 0.62
C ALA A 221 14.75 3.82 0.60
N VAL A 222 14.69 3.15 -0.54
CA VAL A 222 15.39 1.89 -0.79
C VAL A 222 16.58 2.20 -1.68
N ASP A 223 17.79 1.85 -1.23
CA ASP A 223 18.98 1.99 -2.07
C ASP A 223 18.92 1.01 -3.25
N SER A 224 18.91 1.55 -4.46
CA SER A 224 19.05 0.72 -5.65
C SER A 224 20.46 0.14 -5.73
N PRO A 225 20.66 -1.14 -6.10
CA PRO A 225 21.98 -1.70 -6.36
C PRO A 225 22.79 -0.95 -7.41
N GLN A 226 22.15 -0.06 -8.17
CA GLN A 226 22.79 0.77 -9.19
C GLN A 226 23.43 2.05 -8.63
N ASP A 227 23.08 2.48 -7.41
CA ASP A 227 23.63 3.67 -6.76
C ASP A 227 24.93 3.42 -6.00
N SER A 228 25.49 2.21 -6.08
CA SER A 228 26.73 1.81 -5.40
C SER A 228 28.00 1.99 -6.26
N TYR A 229 28.05 3.04 -7.12
CA TYR A 229 29.26 3.38 -7.89
C TYR A 229 29.66 4.84 -7.73
#